data_50c05650f033a90e313558f867b3cc41
#
_entry.id   50c05650f033a90e313558f867b3cc41
#
_cell.length_a   1.000
_cell.length_b   1.000
_cell.length_c   1.000
_cell.angle_alpha   90.00
_cell.angle_beta   90.00
_cell.angle_gamma   90.00
#
_symmetry.space_group_name_H-M   'P 1'
#
loop_
_entity.id
_entity.type
_entity.pdbx_description
1 polymer ?
#
loop_
_entity_poly.entity_id
_entity_poly.type
_entity_poly.pdbx_seq_one_letter_code
_entity_poly.pdbx_strand_id
1 'polypeptide(L)'
;MYNDNDEMFEVSDFDEDIHRREALIEEAKSIPVSSDWNEVMHQVSDLRRRWRRIQFWDSAYEETLAQEFDSIIDKFYAKRRELYQYAQNVMP
;
A
#
# COMPACT_ATOMS: atom_id res chain seq x y z
N MET A 1 1.88 -38.21 -1.37
CA MET A 1 2.04 -37.63 -0.52
C MET A 1 2.49 -36.36 -0.84
N TYR A 2 2.99 -36.09 -1.56
CA TYR A 2 3.34 -35.06 -1.84
C TYR A 2 2.52 -34.28 -2.73
N ASN A 3 1.46 -34.67 -3.41
CA ASN A 3 0.51 -33.87 -4.08
C ASN A 3 -0.29 -33.01 -3.15
N ASP A 4 -0.53 -33.47 -1.96
CA ASP A 4 -1.22 -32.66 -0.97
C ASP A 4 -0.48 -31.41 -0.68
N ASN A 5 0.85 -31.48 -0.67
CA ASN A 5 1.65 -30.29 -0.44
C ASN A 5 1.49 -29.29 -1.55
N ASP A 6 1.42 -29.77 -2.78
CA ASP A 6 1.25 -28.88 -3.92
C ASP A 6 -0.08 -28.15 -3.87
N GLU A 7 -1.14 -28.87 -3.55
CA GLU A 7 -2.45 -28.27 -3.47
C GLU A 7 -2.50 -27.23 -2.35
N MET A 8 -1.95 -27.59 -1.21
CA MET A 8 -1.91 -26.67 -0.09
C MET A 8 -1.09 -25.45 -0.42
N PHE A 9 -0.01 -25.67 -1.16
CA PHE A 9 0.85 -24.58 -1.51
C PHE A 9 0.15 -23.59 -2.42
N GLU A 10 -0.66 -24.04 -3.38
CA GLU A 10 -1.40 -23.15 -4.26
C GLU A 10 -2.45 -22.35 -3.52
N VAL A 11 -3.20 -23.01 -2.62
CA VAL A 11 -4.18 -22.31 -1.80
C VAL A 11 -3.48 -21.31 -0.89
N SER A 12 -2.33 -21.73 -0.37
CA SER A 12 -1.54 -20.87 0.47
C SER A 12 -1.07 -19.63 -0.25
N ASP A 13 -0.71 -19.76 -1.53
CA ASP A 13 -0.24 -18.61 -2.29
C ASP A 13 -1.28 -17.52 -2.38
N PHE A 14 -2.53 -17.89 -2.67
CA PHE A 14 -3.60 -16.90 -2.73
C PHE A 14 -3.80 -16.26 -1.35
N ASP A 15 -3.91 -17.08 -0.32
CA ASP A 15 -4.14 -16.58 1.03
C ASP A 15 -2.98 -15.72 1.48
N GLU A 16 -1.76 -16.12 1.19
CA GLU A 16 -0.59 -15.35 1.57
C GLU A 16 -0.59 -13.99 0.88
N ASP A 17 -0.94 -13.97 -0.40
CA ASP A 17 -0.94 -12.72 -1.13
C ASP A 17 -2.02 -11.78 -0.61
N ILE A 18 -3.18 -12.32 -0.26
CA ILE A 18 -4.22 -11.51 0.37
C ILE A 18 -3.73 -10.95 1.70
N HIS A 19 -3.09 -11.77 2.51
CA HIS A 19 -2.55 -11.30 3.78
C HIS A 19 -1.45 -10.26 3.59
N ARG A 20 -0.64 -10.42 2.56
CA ARG A 20 0.39 -9.42 2.24
C ARG A 20 -0.23 -8.08 1.88
N ARG A 21 -1.33 -8.11 1.11
CA ARG A 21 -2.02 -6.88 0.77
C ARG A 21 -2.62 -6.22 2.00
N GLU A 22 -3.24 -7.02 2.86
CA GLU A 22 -3.79 -6.48 4.09
C GLU A 22 -2.72 -5.88 4.99
N ALA A 23 -1.56 -6.55 5.07
CA ALA A 23 -0.45 -6.05 5.86
C ALA A 23 0.10 -4.74 5.32
N LEU A 24 0.17 -4.60 4.00
CA LEU A 24 0.63 -3.34 3.41
C LEU A 24 -0.34 -2.21 3.69
N ILE A 25 -1.64 -2.49 3.70
CA ILE A 25 -2.63 -1.49 4.06
C ILE A 25 -2.41 -1.03 5.50
N GLU A 26 -2.15 -1.97 6.41
CA GLU A 26 -1.89 -1.61 7.80
C GLU A 26 -0.60 -0.81 7.95
N GLU A 27 0.44 -1.18 7.19
CA GLU A 27 1.66 -0.39 7.17
C GLU A 27 1.39 1.03 6.69
N ALA A 28 0.60 1.17 5.64
CA ALA A 28 0.28 2.49 5.09
C ALA A 28 -0.44 3.34 6.12
N LYS A 29 -1.36 2.74 6.86
CA LYS A 29 -2.08 3.45 7.91
C LYS A 29 -1.16 3.88 9.04
N SER A 30 -0.06 3.17 9.21
CA SER A 30 0.85 3.39 10.33
C SER A 30 1.96 4.39 10.02
N ILE A 31 2.09 4.83 8.78
CA ILE A 31 3.12 5.80 8.44
C ILE A 31 2.84 7.11 9.18
N PRO A 32 3.76 7.57 10.02
CA PRO A 32 3.52 8.81 10.74
C PRO A 32 3.63 10.00 9.80
N VAL A 33 2.74 10.96 9.98
CA VAL A 33 2.84 12.22 9.27
C VAL A 33 3.92 13.02 9.98
N SER A 34 4.99 13.33 9.27
CA SER A 34 6.09 14.04 9.87
C SER A 34 6.43 15.24 9.00
N SER A 35 7.29 16.10 9.52
CA SER A 35 7.71 17.27 8.76
C SER A 35 8.68 16.90 7.66
N ASP A 36 9.25 15.69 7.72
CA ASP A 36 10.18 15.24 6.69
C ASP A 36 9.41 14.48 5.62
N TRP A 37 8.90 15.21 4.66
CA TRP A 37 8.11 14.62 3.59
C TRP A 37 8.91 13.78 2.61
N ASN A 38 10.21 13.98 2.55
CA ASN A 38 11.04 13.09 1.76
C ASN A 38 11.00 11.69 2.33
N GLU A 39 11.08 11.58 3.64
CA GLU A 39 11.00 10.29 4.30
C GLU A 39 9.62 9.65 4.12
N VAL A 40 8.56 10.44 4.31
CA VAL A 40 7.21 9.93 4.13
C VAL A 40 7.00 9.42 2.71
N MET A 41 7.46 10.18 1.72
CA MET A 41 7.29 9.77 0.33
C MET A 41 8.13 8.57 -0.02
N HIS A 42 9.29 8.40 0.61
CA HIS A 42 10.08 7.18 0.46
C HIS A 42 9.31 5.95 0.92
N GLN A 43 8.68 6.06 2.08
CA GLN A 43 7.89 4.96 2.62
C GLN A 43 6.69 4.67 1.73
N VAL A 44 6.00 5.70 1.24
CA VAL A 44 4.86 5.53 0.34
C VAL A 44 5.30 4.84 -0.95
N SER A 45 6.41 5.28 -1.52
CA SER A 45 6.92 4.68 -2.76
C SER A 45 7.28 3.21 -2.57
N ASP A 46 7.89 2.90 -1.42
CA ASP A 46 8.25 1.53 -1.11
C ASP A 46 7.01 0.65 -0.99
N LEU A 47 5.98 1.14 -0.31
CA LEU A 47 4.73 0.39 -0.17
C LEU A 47 4.10 0.14 -1.54
N ARG A 48 4.07 1.15 -2.40
CA ARG A 48 3.49 1.00 -3.73
C ARG A 48 4.28 -0.02 -4.55
N ARG A 49 5.59 -0.02 -4.42
CA ARG A 49 6.42 -0.97 -5.14
C ARG A 49 6.15 -2.39 -4.66
N ARG A 50 6.06 -2.59 -3.35
CA ARG A 50 5.75 -3.91 -2.79
C ARG A 50 4.35 -4.37 -3.16
N TRP A 51 3.40 -3.44 -3.21
CA TRP A 51 2.04 -3.74 -3.64
C TRP A 51 2.02 -4.30 -5.06
N ARG A 52 2.75 -3.66 -5.95
CA ARG A 52 2.78 -4.08 -7.35
C ARG A 52 3.45 -5.43 -7.56
N ARG A 53 4.25 -5.88 -6.63
CA ARG A 53 4.93 -7.17 -6.73
C ARG A 53 4.05 -8.34 -6.31
N ILE A 54 2.95 -8.07 -5.65
CA ILE A 54 2.04 -9.13 -5.23
C ILE A 54 1.25 -9.57 -6.45
N GLN A 55 1.13 -10.88 -6.62
CA GLN A 55 0.40 -11.42 -7.75
C GLN A 55 -1.06 -11.00 -7.72
N PHE A 56 -1.60 -10.67 -8.89
CA PHE A 56 -3.00 -10.29 -9.02
C PHE A 56 -3.81 -11.56 -9.29
N TRP A 57 -4.82 -11.80 -8.47
CA TRP A 57 -5.65 -13.00 -8.55
C TRP A 57 -7.03 -12.74 -9.12
N ASP A 58 -7.32 -11.48 -9.40
CA ASP A 58 -8.59 -11.08 -10.01
C ASP A 58 -9.79 -11.47 -9.15
N SER A 59 -9.71 -11.23 -7.87
CA SER A 59 -10.83 -11.47 -6.97
C SER A 59 -11.49 -10.15 -6.59
N ALA A 60 -12.78 -10.24 -6.25
CA ALA A 60 -13.52 -9.05 -5.84
C ALA A 60 -12.93 -8.45 -4.56
N TYR A 61 -12.44 -9.29 -3.68
CA TYR A 61 -11.87 -8.81 -2.43
C TYR A 61 -10.58 -8.04 -2.68
N GLU A 62 -9.76 -8.49 -3.64
CA GLU A 62 -8.56 -7.73 -4.02
C GLU A 62 -8.91 -6.34 -4.51
N GLU A 63 -10.00 -6.22 -5.26
CA GLU A 63 -10.41 -4.92 -5.74
C GLU A 63 -10.78 -4.00 -4.58
N THR A 64 -11.48 -4.55 -3.59
CA THR A 64 -11.81 -3.79 -2.39
C THR A 64 -10.55 -3.33 -1.67
N LEU A 65 -9.58 -4.24 -1.52
CA LEU A 65 -8.31 -3.90 -0.87
C LEU A 65 -7.54 -2.85 -1.67
N ALA A 66 -7.57 -2.96 -3.00
CA ALA A 66 -6.88 -1.99 -3.84
C ALA A 66 -7.49 -0.60 -3.69
N GLN A 67 -8.81 -0.51 -3.62
CA GLN A 67 -9.47 0.76 -3.41
C GLN A 67 -9.09 1.37 -2.06
N GLU A 68 -9.02 0.54 -1.05
CA GLU A 68 -8.62 1.01 0.27
C GLU A 68 -7.18 1.50 0.27
N PHE A 69 -6.29 0.73 -0.33
CA PHE A 69 -4.88 1.10 -0.41
C PHE A 69 -4.71 2.41 -1.16
N ASP A 70 -5.34 2.52 -2.33
CA ASP A 70 -5.25 3.73 -3.14
C ASP A 70 -5.77 4.95 -2.40
N SER A 71 -6.85 4.77 -1.65
CA SER A 71 -7.43 5.86 -0.87
C SER A 71 -6.45 6.38 0.18
N ILE A 72 -5.75 5.47 0.85
CA ILE A 72 -4.76 5.84 1.86
C ILE A 72 -3.58 6.56 1.21
N ILE A 73 -3.09 6.02 0.11
CA ILE A 73 -1.96 6.61 -0.60
C ILE A 73 -2.32 8.00 -1.11
N ASP A 74 -3.52 8.16 -1.64
CA ASP A 74 -3.98 9.45 -2.15
C ASP A 74 -4.00 10.51 -1.06
N LYS A 75 -4.30 10.14 0.17
CA LYS A 75 -4.29 11.09 1.28
C LYS A 75 -2.90 11.66 1.53
N PHE A 76 -1.87 10.83 1.37
CA PHE A 76 -0.51 11.32 1.53
C PHE A 76 -0.16 12.33 0.45
N TYR A 77 -0.53 12.04 -0.81
CA TYR A 77 -0.27 12.96 -1.90
C TYR A 77 -1.07 14.26 -1.74
N ALA A 78 -2.30 14.16 -1.27
CA ALA A 78 -3.12 15.35 -1.02
C ALA A 78 -2.49 16.22 0.05
N LYS A 79 -2.01 15.61 1.12
CA LYS A 79 -1.36 16.34 2.20
C LYS A 79 -0.08 17.02 1.72
N ARG A 80 0.67 16.33 0.89
CA ARG A 80 1.88 16.89 0.32
C ARG A 80 1.56 18.13 -0.51
N ARG A 81 0.50 18.07 -1.32
CA ARG A 81 0.09 19.21 -2.12
C ARG A 81 -0.32 20.39 -1.26
N GLU A 82 -1.07 20.12 -0.20
CA GLU A 82 -1.44 21.19 0.75
C GLU A 82 -0.24 21.89 1.30
N LEU A 83 0.76 21.12 1.71
CA LEU A 83 1.95 21.70 2.32
C LEU A 83 2.74 22.54 1.32
N TYR A 84 2.81 22.08 0.07
CA TYR A 84 3.47 22.86 -0.95
C TYR A 84 2.74 24.15 -1.22
N GLN A 85 1.41 24.12 -1.31
CA GLN A 85 0.61 25.30 -1.53
C GLN A 85 0.76 26.28 -0.37
N TYR A 86 0.74 25.76 0.84
CA TYR A 86 0.92 26.59 2.02
C TYR A 86 2.26 27.32 1.97
N ALA A 87 3.32 26.59 1.67
CA ALA A 87 4.65 27.17 1.59
C ALA A 87 4.73 28.27 0.54
N GLN A 88 4.10 28.04 -0.62
CA GLN A 88 4.11 29.03 -1.68
C GLN A 88 3.32 30.29 -1.31
N ASN A 89 2.24 30.12 -0.58
CA ASN A 89 1.43 31.25 -0.18
C ASN A 89 2.05 32.08 0.94
N VAL A 90 2.86 31.44 1.76
CA VAL A 90 3.45 32.11 2.91
C VAL A 90 4.78 32.79 2.57
N MET A 91 5.50 32.22 1.63
CA MET A 91 6.81 32.75 1.25
C MET A 91 6.63 33.87 0.24
N PRO A 92 7.21 35.03 0.52
CA PRO A 92 7.09 36.16 -0.41
C PRO A 92 7.84 35.94 -1.71
#